data_1a16e1d2e61b0d64c8f9536af3aef220
#
_entry.id   1a16e1d2e61b0d64c8f9536af3aef220
#
_cell.length_a   1.000
_cell.length_b   1.000
_cell.length_c   1.000
_cell.angle_alpha   90.00
_cell.angle_beta   90.00
_cell.angle_gamma   90.00
#
_symmetry.space_group_name_H-M   'P 1'
#
loop_
_entity.id
_entity.type
_entity.pdbx_description
1 polymer ?
#
loop_
_entity_poly.entity_id
_entity_poly.type
_entity_poly.pdbx_seq_one_letter_code
_entity_poly.pdbx_strand_id
1 'polypeptide(L)'
;MPGTGNGLIIPQGVPTLIGRYKLKSTTPIDLSALLSNPFIIRDSCEAVLSLTRTKINIYDQTDQLNKEVTRCANHSVADGGALPVELASFTSSINRNNVTLNWTTSGEINNSGFDIERTITGTADWVKAGNVTGNGTTNESKSYSFSERVNTGKYSYRLKQIDFNGNFEYFNLSNEIEVGVPGVYKLSQNYPNPFNPTTKIDYDIPYDGKVSILLYDISGREVAKLVNEVKTAGYYTAVFNGADLASGMYFYRINANGTGNNNFINTKKMVLVK
;
A
#
# COMPACT_ATOMS: atom_id res chain seq x y z
N MET A 1 -6.28 9.06 52.24
CA MET A 1 -4.88 9.35 51.84
C MET A 1 -4.81 9.14 50.32
N PRO A 2 -4.42 10.14 49.52
CA PRO A 2 -4.32 9.92 48.07
C PRO A 2 -3.07 9.07 47.79
N GLY A 3 -3.28 7.99 47.03
CA GLY A 3 -2.21 7.10 46.64
C GLY A 3 -1.18 7.83 45.79
N THR A 4 0.09 7.68 46.17
CA THR A 4 1.25 8.15 45.42
C THR A 4 1.39 7.30 44.15
N GLY A 5 0.72 7.70 43.06
CA GLY A 5 0.98 7.12 41.76
C GLY A 5 2.39 7.49 41.33
N ASN A 6 3.18 6.49 40.93
CA ASN A 6 4.51 6.70 40.37
C ASN A 6 4.36 7.46 39.03
N GLY A 7 4.71 8.74 39.05
CA GLY A 7 4.75 9.54 37.82
C GLY A 7 5.89 9.05 36.90
N LEU A 8 5.62 8.95 35.64
CA LEU A 8 6.65 8.71 34.63
C LEU A 8 7.44 10.00 34.43
N ILE A 9 8.74 9.99 34.80
CA ILE A 9 9.66 11.13 34.56
C ILE A 9 10.21 10.96 33.14
N ILE A 10 9.90 11.91 32.26
CA ILE A 10 10.45 11.94 30.90
C ILE A 10 11.76 12.74 30.94
N PRO A 11 12.90 12.15 30.57
CA PRO A 11 14.16 12.89 30.51
C PRO A 11 14.09 14.03 29.49
N GLN A 12 14.66 15.18 29.85
CA GLN A 12 14.74 16.34 28.96
C GLN A 12 15.54 15.99 27.69
N GLY A 13 14.97 16.30 26.50
CA GLY A 13 15.65 16.13 25.20
C GLY A 13 15.55 14.73 24.58
N VAL A 14 14.89 13.76 25.21
CA VAL A 14 14.67 12.44 24.62
C VAL A 14 13.20 12.30 24.20
N PRO A 15 12.89 12.12 22.91
CA PRO A 15 11.53 11.86 22.48
C PRO A 15 11.05 10.53 23.07
N THR A 16 10.15 10.59 24.05
CA THR A 16 9.56 9.39 24.67
C THR A 16 8.10 9.32 24.28
N LEU A 17 7.72 8.27 23.53
CA LEU A 17 6.34 8.01 23.19
C LEU A 17 5.61 7.47 24.43
N ILE A 18 4.78 8.30 25.08
CA ILE A 18 3.99 7.92 26.26
C ILE A 18 2.63 7.36 25.87
N GLY A 19 2.22 7.57 24.63
CA GLY A 19 0.94 7.19 24.04
C GLY A 19 0.55 8.15 22.92
N ARG A 20 -0.31 7.70 22.00
CA ARG A 20 -0.91 8.59 21.01
C ARG A 20 -2.24 9.10 21.57
N TYR A 21 -2.25 10.30 22.09
CA TYR A 21 -3.49 10.97 22.50
C TYR A 21 -3.89 12.00 21.45
N LYS A 22 -5.13 11.92 20.96
CA LYS A 22 -5.70 12.95 20.10
C LYS A 22 -6.35 14.01 21.01
N LEU A 23 -5.63 15.08 21.29
CA LEU A 23 -6.19 16.23 22.01
C LEU A 23 -7.07 17.02 21.05
N LYS A 24 -8.37 17.07 21.32
CA LYS A 24 -9.32 17.91 20.61
C LYS A 24 -9.65 19.11 21.50
N SER A 25 -9.16 20.30 21.15
CA SER A 25 -9.48 21.55 21.84
C SER A 25 -10.28 22.45 20.91
N THR A 26 -11.26 23.14 21.47
CA THR A 26 -12.02 24.20 20.79
C THR A 26 -11.29 25.56 20.79
N THR A 27 -10.19 25.66 21.53
CA THR A 27 -9.31 26.84 21.54
C THR A 27 -7.89 26.40 21.19
N PRO A 28 -7.12 27.22 20.46
CA PRO A 28 -5.73 26.90 20.16
C PRO A 28 -4.95 26.63 21.43
N ILE A 29 -4.18 25.51 21.44
CA ILE A 29 -3.24 25.19 22.51
C ILE A 29 -1.90 25.74 22.07
N ASP A 30 -1.32 26.63 22.86
CA ASP A 30 0.04 27.11 22.62
C ASP A 30 1.03 26.02 23.04
N LEU A 31 1.49 25.26 22.06
CA LEU A 31 2.48 24.19 22.23
C LEU A 31 3.89 24.72 22.52
N SER A 32 4.18 25.99 22.22
CA SER A 32 5.50 26.58 22.46
C SER A 32 5.76 26.78 23.93
N ALA A 33 4.74 27.12 24.72
CA ALA A 33 4.80 27.20 26.15
C ALA A 33 4.92 25.82 26.82
N LEU A 34 4.45 24.77 26.17
CA LEU A 34 4.53 23.39 26.63
C LEU A 34 5.92 22.76 26.42
N LEU A 35 6.68 23.22 25.45
CA LEU A 35 8.00 22.67 25.09
C LEU A 35 9.17 23.26 25.90
N SER A 36 8.93 24.35 26.61
CA SER A 36 9.98 25.08 27.36
C SER A 36 10.16 24.64 28.80
N ASN A 37 9.24 23.87 29.38
CA ASN A 37 9.29 23.40 30.74
C ASN A 37 9.08 21.89 30.88
N PRO A 38 9.80 21.21 31.78
CA PRO A 38 9.58 19.78 32.02
C PRO A 38 8.24 19.56 32.72
N PHE A 39 7.40 18.67 32.18
CA PHE A 39 6.09 18.35 32.71
C PHE A 39 6.06 16.99 33.39
N ILE A 40 5.26 16.87 34.42
CA ILE A 40 4.84 15.58 34.95
C ILE A 40 3.38 15.38 34.56
N ILE A 41 3.12 14.36 33.79
CA ILE A 41 1.75 13.92 33.49
C ILE A 41 1.35 12.91 34.55
N ARG A 42 0.33 13.22 35.31
CA ARG A 42 -0.29 12.29 36.26
C ARG A 42 -1.67 11.93 35.73
N ASP A 43 -1.92 10.64 35.59
CA ASP A 43 -3.24 10.10 35.32
C ASP A 43 -3.87 9.74 36.69
N SER A 44 -5.03 10.34 37.00
CA SER A 44 -5.86 9.95 38.13
C SER A 44 -7.20 9.47 37.60
N CYS A 45 -7.43 8.16 37.63
CA CYS A 45 -8.73 7.58 37.38
C CYS A 45 -9.59 7.66 38.62
N GLU A 46 -10.61 8.49 38.65
CA GLU A 46 -11.65 8.50 39.66
C GLU A 46 -12.86 7.73 39.14
N ALA A 47 -13.09 6.55 39.70
CA ALA A 47 -14.29 5.77 39.39
C ALA A 47 -15.45 6.29 40.26
N VAL A 48 -16.32 7.10 39.67
CA VAL A 48 -17.60 7.49 40.28
C VAL A 48 -18.71 6.96 39.41
N LEU A 49 -19.37 5.92 39.93
CA LEU A 49 -20.65 5.38 39.41
C LEU A 49 -20.78 5.39 37.88
N SER A 50 -20.25 4.38 37.23
CA SER A 50 -20.39 4.05 35.81
C SER A 50 -19.85 5.04 34.77
N LEU A 51 -19.13 6.08 35.14
CA LEU A 51 -18.44 6.99 34.24
C LEU A 51 -16.97 7.06 34.63
N THR A 52 -16.11 6.38 33.90
CA THR A 52 -14.67 6.53 34.03
C THR A 52 -14.26 7.90 33.49
N ARG A 53 -13.86 8.79 34.39
CA ARG A 53 -13.27 10.08 33.99
C ARG A 53 -11.76 10.00 34.14
N THR A 54 -11.05 10.09 33.03
CA THR A 54 -9.60 10.25 33.04
C THR A 54 -9.26 11.72 33.20
N LYS A 55 -8.61 12.07 34.30
CA LYS A 55 -8.11 13.41 34.58
C LYS A 55 -6.64 13.47 34.21
N ILE A 56 -6.27 14.24 33.21
CA ILE A 56 -4.87 14.49 32.86
C ILE A 56 -4.49 15.81 33.53
N ASN A 57 -3.63 15.73 34.55
CA ASN A 57 -3.09 16.89 35.24
C ASN A 57 -1.66 17.13 34.76
N ILE A 58 -1.41 18.30 34.20
CA ILE A 58 -0.07 18.73 33.80
C ILE A 58 0.48 19.66 34.89
N TYR A 59 1.60 19.28 35.51
CA TYR A 59 2.26 20.07 36.56
C TYR A 59 3.56 20.66 36.03
N ASP A 60 3.80 21.92 36.32
CA ASP A 60 5.12 22.56 36.19
C ASP A 60 5.98 22.21 37.39
N GLN A 61 7.20 21.74 37.20
CA GLN A 61 8.13 21.37 38.26
C GLN A 61 8.73 22.57 39.01
N THR A 62 8.65 23.76 38.44
CA THR A 62 9.29 24.95 39.01
C THR A 62 8.41 25.74 39.97
N ASP A 63 7.11 25.51 39.93
CA ASP A 63 6.16 26.24 40.72
C ASP A 63 5.24 25.24 41.45
N GLN A 64 5.46 25.06 42.74
CA GLN A 64 4.65 24.20 43.61
C GLN A 64 3.20 24.69 43.77
N LEU A 65 2.84 25.74 43.11
CA LEU A 65 1.48 26.26 43.01
C LEU A 65 0.74 25.56 41.84
N ASN A 66 -0.09 24.62 42.20
CA ASN A 66 -1.06 23.94 41.34
C ASN A 66 -1.68 24.86 40.30
N LYS A 67 -1.05 25.00 39.15
CA LYS A 67 -1.75 25.40 37.93
C LYS A 67 -2.40 24.15 37.35
N GLU A 68 -3.44 23.73 38.00
CA GLU A 68 -4.33 22.70 37.51
C GLU A 68 -4.96 23.21 36.20
N VAL A 69 -4.47 22.74 35.07
CA VAL A 69 -5.22 22.87 33.82
C VAL A 69 -6.37 21.86 33.89
N THR A 70 -7.30 22.13 34.81
CA THR A 70 -8.51 21.33 34.98
C THR A 70 -9.43 21.62 33.80
N ARG A 71 -9.22 20.99 32.71
CA ARG A 71 -10.33 20.69 31.78
C ARG A 71 -10.56 19.20 31.84
N CYS A 72 -11.56 18.80 32.61
CA CYS A 72 -12.18 17.51 32.43
C CYS A 72 -12.60 17.42 30.96
N ALA A 73 -11.78 16.83 30.12
CA ALA A 73 -12.30 16.28 28.91
C ALA A 73 -13.25 15.19 29.38
N ASN A 74 -14.55 15.35 29.16
CA ASN A 74 -15.46 14.24 29.22
C ASN A 74 -14.95 13.26 28.17
N HIS A 75 -14.15 12.34 28.63
CA HIS A 75 -13.82 11.17 27.85
C HIS A 75 -15.08 10.31 27.96
N SER A 76 -16.06 10.53 27.09
CA SER A 76 -16.91 9.43 26.75
C SER A 76 -15.97 8.41 26.19
N VAL A 77 -15.74 7.32 26.92
CA VAL A 77 -15.34 6.06 26.30
C VAL A 77 -16.56 5.69 25.47
N ALA A 78 -16.72 6.38 24.33
CA ALA A 78 -17.51 5.86 23.27
C ALA A 78 -16.83 4.53 22.97
N ASP A 79 -17.46 3.46 23.48
CA ASP A 79 -17.22 2.08 23.12
C ASP A 79 -15.74 1.83 22.81
N GLY A 80 -14.96 1.41 23.81
CA GLY A 80 -13.53 1.22 23.76
C GLY A 80 -12.98 1.43 22.37
N GLY A 81 -12.53 2.67 22.09
CA GLY A 81 -12.01 3.00 20.77
C GLY A 81 -10.92 1.99 20.50
N ALA A 82 -11.23 1.02 19.67
CA ALA A 82 -10.33 -0.06 19.33
C ALA A 82 -8.99 0.58 19.02
N LEU A 83 -7.94 0.18 19.73
CA LEU A 83 -6.60 0.60 19.36
C LEU A 83 -6.47 0.30 17.87
N PRO A 84 -6.03 1.27 17.04
CA PRO A 84 -5.89 1.02 15.62
C PRO A 84 -5.08 -0.23 15.40
N VAL A 85 -5.28 -0.90 14.27
CA VAL A 85 -4.43 -2.03 13.86
C VAL A 85 -2.98 -1.66 14.06
N GLU A 86 -2.27 -2.41 14.89
CA GLU A 86 -0.85 -2.19 15.09
C GLU A 86 -0.07 -2.84 13.95
N LEU A 87 0.40 -2.01 13.01
CA LEU A 87 1.18 -2.48 11.87
C LEU A 87 2.61 -2.81 12.31
N ALA A 88 2.97 -4.10 12.27
CA ALA A 88 4.30 -4.58 12.64
C ALA A 88 5.32 -4.38 11.50
N SER A 89 4.89 -4.51 10.24
CA SER A 89 5.75 -4.29 9.08
C SER A 89 4.93 -3.88 7.85
N PHE A 90 5.56 -3.09 6.96
CA PHE A 90 5.04 -2.78 5.64
C PHE A 90 6.21 -2.68 4.66
N THR A 91 6.28 -3.61 3.73
CA THR A 91 7.42 -3.78 2.81
C THR A 91 6.94 -3.96 1.38
N SER A 92 7.86 -3.79 0.43
CA SER A 92 7.60 -3.98 -0.99
C SER A 92 8.72 -4.77 -1.66
N SER A 93 8.36 -5.44 -2.75
CA SER A 93 9.31 -6.04 -3.70
C SER A 93 8.84 -5.81 -5.13
N ILE A 94 9.79 -5.79 -6.07
CA ILE A 94 9.51 -5.56 -7.49
C ILE A 94 10.10 -6.71 -8.29
N ASN A 95 9.28 -7.27 -9.18
CA ASN A 95 9.72 -8.20 -10.21
C ASN A 95 9.19 -7.74 -11.56
N ARG A 96 10.11 -7.27 -12.43
CA ARG A 96 9.75 -6.54 -13.65
C ARG A 96 8.91 -5.31 -13.32
N ASN A 97 7.65 -5.30 -13.75
CA ASN A 97 6.68 -4.28 -13.42
C ASN A 97 5.57 -4.77 -12.46
N ASN A 98 5.79 -5.91 -11.83
CA ASN A 98 4.90 -6.41 -10.79
C ASN A 98 5.42 -5.94 -9.42
N VAL A 99 4.67 -5.07 -8.79
CA VAL A 99 4.90 -4.60 -7.43
C VAL A 99 4.13 -5.50 -6.48
N THR A 100 4.82 -6.04 -5.49
CA THR A 100 4.20 -6.82 -4.41
C THR A 100 4.42 -6.09 -3.10
N LEU A 101 3.33 -5.80 -2.41
CA LEU A 101 3.28 -5.22 -1.08
C LEU A 101 3.01 -6.31 -0.07
N ASN A 102 3.77 -6.34 1.02
CA ASN A 102 3.54 -7.27 2.13
C ASN A 102 3.49 -6.49 3.43
N TRP A 103 2.52 -6.80 4.28
CA TRP A 103 2.43 -6.21 5.62
C TRP A 103 1.98 -7.24 6.63
N THR A 104 2.34 -6.98 7.87
CA THR A 104 1.92 -7.78 9.03
C THR A 104 1.33 -6.89 10.10
N THR A 105 0.31 -7.38 10.76
CA THR A 105 -0.26 -6.78 11.96
C THR A 105 0.16 -7.59 13.19
N SER A 106 0.41 -6.94 14.32
CA SER A 106 0.64 -7.63 15.60
C SER A 106 -0.67 -8.00 16.29
N GLY A 107 -1.73 -7.28 16.00
CA GLY A 107 -3.10 -7.50 16.44
C GLY A 107 -4.05 -6.61 15.65
N GLU A 108 -5.33 -6.97 15.64
CA GLU A 108 -6.37 -6.21 14.94
C GLU A 108 -7.58 -6.07 15.84
N ILE A 109 -8.21 -4.91 15.80
CA ILE A 109 -9.48 -4.67 16.48
C ILE A 109 -10.43 -4.01 15.48
N ASN A 110 -11.58 -4.64 15.28
CA ASN A 110 -12.64 -4.13 14.42
C ASN A 110 -12.21 -3.91 12.95
N ASN A 111 -11.13 -4.54 12.49
CA ASN A 111 -10.55 -4.33 11.16
C ASN A 111 -11.40 -4.98 10.06
N SER A 112 -12.05 -4.16 9.24
CA SER A 112 -12.77 -4.61 8.03
C SER A 112 -11.79 -4.97 6.91
N GLY A 113 -10.67 -4.23 6.79
CA GLY A 113 -9.68 -4.49 5.76
C GLY A 113 -8.81 -3.28 5.43
N PHE A 114 -8.08 -3.45 4.35
CA PHE A 114 -7.11 -2.48 3.85
C PHE A 114 -7.43 -2.12 2.40
N ASP A 115 -7.65 -0.85 2.12
CA ASP A 115 -7.56 -0.32 0.77
C ASP A 115 -6.10 -0.01 0.47
N ILE A 116 -5.62 -0.54 -0.63
CA ILE A 116 -4.28 -0.23 -1.13
C ILE A 116 -4.39 0.97 -2.06
N GLU A 117 -3.71 2.04 -1.72
CA GLU A 117 -3.71 3.26 -2.51
C GLU A 117 -2.31 3.54 -3.07
N ARG A 118 -2.28 4.03 -4.31
CA ARG A 118 -1.07 4.37 -5.04
C ARG A 118 -1.17 5.78 -5.60
N THR A 119 -0.03 6.48 -5.65
CA THR A 119 0.13 7.72 -6.41
C THR A 119 1.43 7.70 -7.19
N ILE A 120 1.52 8.50 -8.27
CA ILE A 120 2.80 8.80 -8.91
C ILE A 120 3.57 9.73 -7.97
N THR A 121 4.82 9.38 -7.68
CA THR A 121 5.67 10.18 -6.77
C THR A 121 5.70 11.66 -7.19
N GLY A 122 5.48 12.53 -6.21
CA GLY A 122 5.42 13.96 -6.42
C GLY A 122 4.03 14.50 -6.79
N THR A 123 3.01 13.64 -6.90
CA THR A 123 1.61 14.06 -7.03
C THR A 123 0.82 13.76 -5.77
N ALA A 124 -0.33 14.40 -5.60
CA ALA A 124 -1.26 14.14 -4.49
C ALA A 124 -2.46 13.27 -4.89
N ASP A 125 -2.48 12.78 -6.13
CA ASP A 125 -3.61 12.04 -6.70
C ASP A 125 -3.52 10.56 -6.33
N TRP A 126 -4.04 10.23 -5.16
CA TRP A 126 -4.11 8.86 -4.69
C TRP A 126 -5.25 8.11 -5.36
N VAL A 127 -4.93 6.99 -5.96
CA VAL A 127 -5.90 6.08 -6.58
C VAL A 127 -5.91 4.75 -5.86
N LYS A 128 -7.10 4.18 -5.67
CA LYS A 128 -7.26 2.85 -5.10
C LYS A 128 -6.79 1.80 -6.10
N ALA A 129 -5.74 1.06 -5.74
CA ALA A 129 -5.17 -0.04 -6.52
C ALA A 129 -5.87 -1.37 -6.23
N GLY A 130 -6.35 -1.56 -5.01
CA GLY A 130 -7.05 -2.77 -4.60
C GLY A 130 -7.54 -2.73 -3.17
N ASN A 131 -8.03 -3.89 -2.72
CA ASN A 131 -8.51 -4.09 -1.35
C ASN A 131 -8.12 -5.48 -0.88
N VAL A 132 -7.82 -5.60 0.41
CA VAL A 132 -7.58 -6.87 1.10
C VAL A 132 -8.41 -6.90 2.37
N THR A 133 -9.21 -7.95 2.55
CA THR A 133 -10.08 -8.11 3.72
C THR A 133 -9.25 -8.30 4.98
N GLY A 134 -9.65 -7.67 6.09
CA GLY A 134 -9.07 -7.83 7.41
C GLY A 134 -9.59 -9.06 8.15
N ASN A 135 -9.09 -9.28 9.36
CA ASN A 135 -9.49 -10.41 10.22
C ASN A 135 -10.39 -10.00 11.39
N GLY A 136 -11.00 -8.80 11.33
CA GLY A 136 -11.89 -8.32 12.38
C GLY A 136 -11.14 -8.00 13.67
N THR A 137 -11.39 -8.77 14.74
CA THR A 137 -10.70 -8.61 16.03
C THR A 137 -9.90 -9.87 16.34
N THR A 138 -8.58 -9.72 16.46
CA THR A 138 -7.66 -10.80 16.79
C THR A 138 -6.40 -10.26 17.49
N ASN A 139 -5.90 -11.01 18.46
CA ASN A 139 -4.61 -10.75 19.12
C ASN A 139 -3.45 -11.51 18.45
N GLU A 140 -3.72 -12.24 17.39
CA GLU A 140 -2.70 -12.96 16.64
C GLU A 140 -2.17 -12.09 15.52
N SER A 141 -0.87 -12.20 15.25
CA SER A 141 -0.26 -11.58 14.09
C SER A 141 -0.86 -12.14 12.80
N LYS A 142 -1.21 -11.26 11.87
CA LYS A 142 -1.74 -11.60 10.54
C LYS A 142 -0.84 -11.04 9.46
N SER A 143 -0.64 -11.84 8.41
CA SER A 143 0.17 -11.47 7.26
C SER A 143 -0.69 -11.31 6.03
N TYR A 144 -0.41 -10.28 5.25
CA TYR A 144 -1.15 -9.89 4.07
C TYR A 144 -0.21 -9.63 2.90
N SER A 145 -0.73 -9.82 1.70
CA SER A 145 -0.02 -9.52 0.48
C SER A 145 -0.97 -8.97 -0.58
N PHE A 146 -0.48 -8.02 -1.35
CA PHE A 146 -1.15 -7.48 -2.52
C PHE A 146 -0.14 -7.32 -3.65
N SER A 147 -0.54 -7.64 -4.89
CA SER A 147 0.32 -7.48 -6.06
C SER A 147 -0.43 -6.82 -7.21
N GLU A 148 0.23 -5.90 -7.88
CA GLU A 148 -0.29 -5.29 -9.11
C GLU A 148 0.84 -5.08 -10.12
N ARG A 149 0.45 -4.92 -11.40
CA ARG A 149 1.34 -4.49 -12.48
C ARG A 149 1.15 -3.00 -12.73
N VAL A 150 2.25 -2.27 -12.76
CA VAL A 150 2.26 -0.84 -13.06
C VAL A 150 3.17 -0.54 -14.24
N ASN A 151 2.99 0.60 -14.87
CA ASN A 151 3.89 1.07 -15.93
C ASN A 151 5.23 1.50 -15.34
N THR A 152 6.20 1.75 -16.21
CA THR A 152 7.47 2.41 -15.85
C THR A 152 7.18 3.74 -15.17
N GLY A 153 7.82 4.00 -14.03
CA GLY A 153 7.60 5.22 -13.24
C GLY A 153 7.99 5.07 -11.79
N LYS A 154 7.84 6.16 -11.03
CA LYS A 154 8.04 6.17 -9.58
C LYS A 154 6.70 6.31 -8.88
N TYR A 155 6.51 5.48 -7.88
CA TYR A 155 5.23 5.34 -7.18
C TYR A 155 5.42 5.39 -5.67
N SER A 156 4.47 6.01 -5.00
CA SER A 156 4.30 5.91 -3.56
C SER A 156 3.05 5.10 -3.25
N TYR A 157 3.11 4.30 -2.20
CA TYR A 157 2.01 3.45 -1.75
C TYR A 157 1.65 3.73 -0.31
N ARG A 158 0.39 3.53 0.02
CA ARG A 158 -0.10 3.51 1.39
C ARG A 158 -1.22 2.49 1.56
N LEU A 159 -1.37 2.01 2.77
CA LEU A 159 -2.55 1.27 3.21
C LEU A 159 -3.51 2.26 3.85
N LYS A 160 -4.78 2.17 3.49
CA LYS A 160 -5.88 2.78 4.23
C LYS A 160 -6.59 1.64 4.96
N GLN A 161 -6.25 1.44 6.22
CA GLN A 161 -6.95 0.50 7.08
C GLN A 161 -8.33 1.05 7.40
N ILE A 162 -9.36 0.20 7.35
CA ILE A 162 -10.75 0.60 7.53
C ILE A 162 -11.42 -0.33 8.53
N ASP A 163 -12.05 0.24 9.55
CA ASP A 163 -12.84 -0.48 10.53
C ASP A 163 -14.26 -0.78 10.03
N PHE A 164 -14.96 -1.75 10.64
CA PHE A 164 -16.36 -2.03 10.33
C PHE A 164 -17.30 -0.84 10.61
N ASN A 165 -16.90 0.08 11.48
CA ASN A 165 -17.65 1.32 11.76
C ASN A 165 -17.32 2.47 10.79
N GLY A 166 -16.42 2.25 9.82
CA GLY A 166 -16.01 3.21 8.79
C GLY A 166 -14.89 4.16 9.20
N ASN A 167 -14.36 4.10 10.42
CA ASN A 167 -13.15 4.80 10.78
C ASN A 167 -11.97 4.24 9.99
N PHE A 168 -10.95 5.06 9.73
CA PHE A 168 -9.78 4.62 8.98
C PHE A 168 -8.49 5.28 9.45
N GLU A 169 -7.38 4.61 9.16
CA GLU A 169 -6.01 5.10 9.38
C GLU A 169 -5.16 4.85 8.15
N TYR A 170 -4.17 5.73 7.90
CA TYR A 170 -3.22 5.57 6.80
C TYR A 170 -1.86 5.12 7.30
N PHE A 171 -1.28 4.12 6.62
CA PHE A 171 0.09 3.65 6.80
C PHE A 171 0.84 3.83 5.49
N ASN A 172 1.81 4.73 5.47
CA ASN A 172 2.61 4.98 4.27
C ASN A 172 3.75 3.98 4.17
N LEU A 173 4.02 3.49 2.95
CA LEU A 173 5.25 2.76 2.67
C LEU A 173 6.43 3.71 2.83
N SER A 174 7.47 3.28 3.54
CA SER A 174 8.61 4.14 3.88
C SER A 174 9.51 4.50 2.70
N ASN A 175 9.48 3.69 1.65
CA ASN A 175 10.29 3.87 0.44
C ASN A 175 9.42 4.08 -0.79
N GLU A 176 9.93 4.86 -1.74
CA GLU A 176 9.36 4.94 -3.08
C GLU A 176 9.67 3.68 -3.88
N ILE A 177 8.77 3.33 -4.79
CA ILE A 177 8.93 2.20 -5.70
C ILE A 177 9.25 2.74 -7.09
N GLU A 178 10.43 2.41 -7.61
CA GLU A 178 10.81 2.76 -8.96
C GLU A 178 10.75 1.55 -9.89
N VAL A 179 9.81 1.57 -10.82
CA VAL A 179 9.72 0.61 -11.91
C VAL A 179 10.45 1.17 -13.10
N GLY A 180 11.69 0.71 -13.29
CA GLY A 180 12.54 1.12 -14.42
C GLY A 180 12.11 0.51 -15.74
N VAL A 181 12.75 0.92 -16.84
CA VAL A 181 12.59 0.28 -18.14
C VAL A 181 13.30 -1.09 -18.16
N PRO A 182 12.82 -2.06 -18.97
CA PRO A 182 13.54 -3.33 -19.12
C PRO A 182 14.93 -3.12 -19.73
N GLY A 183 15.92 -3.88 -19.26
CA GLY A 183 17.28 -3.80 -19.80
C GLY A 183 17.48 -4.55 -21.13
N VAL A 184 16.58 -5.49 -21.47
CA VAL A 184 16.67 -6.33 -22.67
C VAL A 184 15.29 -6.59 -23.24
N TYR A 185 15.24 -6.84 -24.55
CA TYR A 185 14.02 -7.35 -25.19
C TYR A 185 13.65 -8.73 -24.67
N LYS A 186 12.36 -8.97 -24.50
CA LYS A 186 11.82 -10.27 -24.13
C LYS A 186 10.48 -10.51 -24.77
N LEU A 187 10.24 -11.74 -25.24
CA LEU A 187 8.93 -12.27 -25.58
C LEU A 187 8.67 -13.46 -24.65
N SER A 188 7.66 -13.36 -23.81
CA SER A 188 7.31 -14.44 -22.88
C SER A 188 6.46 -15.51 -23.58
N GLN A 189 6.43 -16.72 -23.02
CA GLN A 189 5.44 -17.72 -23.36
C GLN A 189 4.06 -17.19 -23.01
N ASN A 190 3.07 -17.39 -23.90
CA ASN A 190 1.69 -17.03 -23.58
C ASN A 190 1.17 -17.84 -22.39
N TYR A 191 0.32 -17.21 -21.59
CA TYR A 191 -0.30 -17.86 -20.46
C TYR A 191 -1.79 -17.50 -20.34
N PRO A 192 -2.65 -18.51 -20.19
CA PRO A 192 -2.37 -19.95 -20.18
C PRO A 192 -1.89 -20.48 -21.55
N ASN A 193 -1.21 -21.63 -21.55
CA ASN A 193 -0.87 -22.39 -22.75
C ASN A 193 -0.82 -23.89 -22.41
N PRO A 194 -1.74 -24.75 -22.92
CA PRO A 194 -2.81 -24.43 -23.86
C PRO A 194 -3.81 -23.41 -23.34
N PHE A 195 -4.55 -22.73 -24.23
CA PHE A 195 -5.52 -21.69 -23.85
C PHE A 195 -6.91 -21.92 -24.47
N ASN A 196 -7.96 -21.36 -23.83
CA ASN A 196 -9.36 -21.44 -24.24
C ASN A 196 -10.17 -20.22 -23.78
N PRO A 197 -10.74 -19.41 -24.63
CA PRO A 197 -10.18 -19.01 -25.92
C PRO A 197 -9.18 -17.86 -25.75
N THR A 198 -8.94 -17.39 -24.50
CA THR A 198 -8.15 -16.19 -24.21
C THR A 198 -6.80 -16.52 -23.59
N THR A 199 -5.77 -15.81 -24.00
CA THR A 199 -4.42 -15.89 -23.45
C THR A 199 -3.75 -14.51 -23.40
N LYS A 200 -2.69 -14.39 -22.62
CA LYS A 200 -1.87 -13.18 -22.47
C LYS A 200 -0.44 -13.45 -22.90
N ILE A 201 0.18 -12.50 -23.54
CA ILE A 201 1.57 -12.54 -23.98
C ILE A 201 2.28 -11.33 -23.41
N ASP A 202 3.19 -11.54 -22.47
CA ASP A 202 4.03 -10.49 -21.94
C ASP A 202 5.25 -10.27 -22.82
N TYR A 203 5.62 -9.00 -23.06
CA TYR A 203 6.81 -8.63 -23.80
C TYR A 203 7.46 -7.37 -23.22
N ASP A 204 8.78 -7.29 -23.32
CA ASP A 204 9.59 -6.22 -22.75
C ASP A 204 10.30 -5.47 -23.88
N ILE A 205 10.21 -4.15 -23.85
CA ILE A 205 10.77 -3.24 -24.86
C ILE A 205 11.76 -2.29 -24.17
N PRO A 206 13.07 -2.46 -24.33
CA PRO A 206 14.08 -1.61 -23.70
C PRO A 206 14.28 -0.26 -24.40
N TYR A 207 13.87 -0.11 -25.65
CA TYR A 207 14.05 1.11 -26.46
C TYR A 207 12.75 1.48 -27.15
N ASP A 208 12.48 2.78 -27.25
CA ASP A 208 11.33 3.28 -28.02
C ASP A 208 11.43 2.82 -29.48
N GLY A 209 10.30 2.42 -30.05
CA GLY A 209 10.30 1.97 -31.43
C GLY A 209 8.99 1.32 -31.87
N LYS A 210 8.97 0.93 -33.16
CA LYS A 210 7.83 0.24 -33.73
C LYS A 210 7.84 -1.22 -33.34
N VAL A 211 6.73 -1.68 -32.76
CA VAL A 211 6.53 -3.08 -32.32
C VAL A 211 5.37 -3.68 -33.07
N SER A 212 5.58 -4.87 -33.64
CA SER A 212 4.51 -5.72 -34.16
C SER A 212 4.55 -7.11 -33.55
N ILE A 213 3.39 -7.65 -33.21
CA ILE A 213 3.22 -9.06 -32.82
C ILE A 213 2.16 -9.65 -33.76
N LEU A 214 2.58 -10.59 -34.58
CA LEU A 214 1.77 -11.24 -35.58
C LEU A 214 1.58 -12.71 -35.23
N LEU A 215 0.41 -13.25 -35.54
CA LEU A 215 0.04 -14.63 -35.32
C LEU A 215 -0.02 -15.36 -36.63
N TYR A 216 0.55 -16.56 -36.69
CA TYR A 216 0.62 -17.42 -37.85
C TYR A 216 0.05 -18.81 -37.56
N ASP A 217 -0.59 -19.42 -38.54
CA ASP A 217 -0.94 -20.83 -38.52
C ASP A 217 0.28 -21.73 -38.86
N ILE A 218 0.08 -23.04 -38.84
CA ILE A 218 1.12 -24.03 -39.13
C ILE A 218 1.68 -23.96 -40.57
N SER A 219 0.93 -23.33 -41.49
CA SER A 219 1.38 -23.12 -42.89
C SER A 219 2.19 -21.82 -43.03
N GLY A 220 2.34 -21.03 -41.99
CA GLY A 220 3.03 -19.74 -41.99
C GLY A 220 2.16 -18.59 -42.51
N ARG A 221 0.85 -18.79 -42.69
CA ARG A 221 -0.08 -17.73 -43.05
C ARG A 221 -0.41 -16.88 -41.85
N GLU A 222 -0.35 -15.54 -41.98
CA GLU A 222 -0.78 -14.59 -40.96
C GLU A 222 -2.31 -14.74 -40.76
N VAL A 223 -2.72 -14.98 -39.48
CA VAL A 223 -4.12 -15.16 -39.10
C VAL A 223 -4.62 -14.07 -38.17
N ALA A 224 -3.73 -13.34 -37.48
CA ALA A 224 -4.09 -12.21 -36.67
C ALA A 224 -2.89 -11.27 -36.41
N LYS A 225 -3.21 -10.02 -36.15
CA LYS A 225 -2.26 -8.99 -35.72
C LYS A 225 -2.63 -8.53 -34.32
N LEU A 226 -1.77 -8.85 -33.34
CA LEU A 226 -2.02 -8.56 -31.94
C LEU A 226 -1.54 -7.16 -31.54
N VAL A 227 -0.38 -6.75 -32.08
CA VAL A 227 0.24 -5.44 -31.83
C VAL A 227 0.81 -4.92 -33.15
N ASN A 228 0.67 -3.63 -33.43
CA ASN A 228 1.33 -2.96 -34.56
C ASN A 228 1.32 -1.44 -34.36
N GLU A 229 2.15 -0.97 -33.44
CA GLU A 229 2.19 0.42 -33.02
C GLU A 229 3.57 0.83 -32.53
N VAL A 230 3.81 2.14 -32.38
CA VAL A 230 5.00 2.66 -31.72
C VAL A 230 4.81 2.52 -30.20
N LYS A 231 5.79 1.93 -29.55
CA LYS A 231 5.84 1.76 -28.10
C LYS A 231 7.05 2.48 -27.52
N THR A 232 6.87 3.09 -26.36
CA THR A 232 7.98 3.55 -25.53
C THR A 232 8.63 2.36 -24.82
N ALA A 233 9.85 2.55 -24.31
CA ALA A 233 10.49 1.55 -23.48
C ALA A 233 9.61 1.21 -22.27
N GLY A 234 9.39 -0.09 -22.01
CA GLY A 234 8.49 -0.51 -20.93
C GLY A 234 8.11 -1.98 -21.02
N TYR A 235 7.24 -2.37 -20.09
CA TYR A 235 6.68 -3.72 -19.96
C TYR A 235 5.24 -3.72 -20.47
N TYR A 236 4.91 -4.68 -21.33
CA TYR A 236 3.63 -4.74 -22.02
C TYR A 236 3.01 -6.13 -21.94
N THR A 237 1.70 -6.17 -22.08
CA THR A 237 0.92 -7.40 -22.19
C THR A 237 -0.05 -7.27 -23.37
N ALA A 238 0.05 -8.18 -24.34
CA ALA A 238 -0.94 -8.35 -25.40
C ALA A 238 -1.95 -9.41 -24.95
N VAL A 239 -3.24 -9.10 -25.04
CA VAL A 239 -4.33 -10.05 -24.79
C VAL A 239 -4.83 -10.53 -26.14
N PHE A 240 -4.94 -11.85 -26.29
CA PHE A 240 -5.45 -12.47 -27.51
C PHE A 240 -6.66 -13.35 -27.18
N ASN A 241 -7.70 -13.20 -27.99
CA ASN A 241 -8.88 -14.05 -27.99
C ASN A 241 -8.95 -14.83 -29.32
N GLY A 242 -8.81 -16.13 -29.23
CA GLY A 242 -8.84 -17.06 -30.38
C GLY A 242 -10.22 -17.67 -30.68
N ALA A 243 -11.31 -17.04 -30.22
CA ALA A 243 -12.66 -17.59 -30.42
C ALA A 243 -13.00 -17.90 -31.86
N ASP A 244 -12.47 -17.10 -32.81
CA ASP A 244 -12.73 -17.26 -34.26
C ASP A 244 -11.75 -18.21 -34.95
N LEU A 245 -10.76 -18.73 -34.24
CA LEU A 245 -9.78 -19.67 -34.81
C LEU A 245 -10.12 -21.11 -34.48
N ALA A 246 -9.71 -22.06 -35.30
CA ALA A 246 -9.84 -23.48 -35.00
C ALA A 246 -8.88 -23.91 -33.89
N SER A 247 -9.22 -24.96 -33.13
CA SER A 247 -8.29 -25.62 -32.23
C SER A 247 -7.05 -26.06 -32.98
N GLY A 248 -5.85 -25.85 -32.44
CA GLY A 248 -4.60 -26.20 -33.09
C GLY A 248 -3.40 -25.45 -32.61
N MET A 249 -2.30 -25.64 -33.32
CA MET A 249 -1.03 -25.01 -33.04
C MET A 249 -0.89 -23.72 -33.85
N TYR A 250 -0.40 -22.67 -33.20
CA TYR A 250 -0.12 -21.36 -33.77
C TYR A 250 1.26 -20.87 -33.33
N PHE A 251 1.81 -19.93 -34.10
CA PHE A 251 3.07 -19.27 -33.79
C PHE A 251 2.84 -17.77 -33.73
N TYR A 252 3.36 -17.12 -32.71
CA TYR A 252 3.37 -15.67 -32.65
C TYR A 252 4.80 -15.16 -32.70
N ARG A 253 5.01 -14.11 -33.51
CA ARG A 253 6.31 -13.49 -33.73
C ARG A 253 6.25 -12.02 -33.36
N ILE A 254 7.15 -11.59 -32.51
CA ILE A 254 7.45 -10.19 -32.29
C ILE A 254 8.51 -9.72 -33.28
N ASN A 255 8.32 -8.51 -33.81
CA ASN A 255 9.33 -7.74 -34.53
C ASN A 255 9.31 -6.33 -33.89
N ALA A 256 10.39 -5.98 -33.18
CA ALA A 256 10.57 -4.69 -32.53
C ALA A 256 11.76 -4.00 -33.17
N ASN A 257 11.53 -2.80 -33.72
CA ASN A 257 12.53 -1.96 -34.35
C ASN A 257 12.76 -0.75 -33.44
N GLY A 258 13.71 -0.90 -32.50
CA GLY A 258 14.06 0.14 -31.54
C GLY A 258 14.97 1.20 -32.11
N THR A 259 15.01 2.35 -31.46
CA THR A 259 15.96 3.42 -31.80
C THR A 259 17.41 2.94 -31.73
N GLY A 260 18.29 3.49 -32.58
CA GLY A 260 19.73 3.15 -32.59
C GLY A 260 20.04 1.76 -33.14
N ASN A 261 19.26 1.23 -34.13
CA ASN A 261 19.41 -0.11 -34.71
C ASN A 261 19.23 -1.29 -33.72
N ASN A 262 18.53 -1.06 -32.63
CA ASN A 262 18.22 -2.08 -31.65
C ASN A 262 16.98 -2.88 -32.12
N ASN A 263 17.21 -3.87 -32.98
CA ASN A 263 16.15 -4.71 -33.53
C ASN A 263 16.06 -6.05 -32.81
N PHE A 264 14.84 -6.52 -32.62
CA PHE A 264 14.57 -7.78 -31.95
C PHE A 264 13.47 -8.56 -32.67
N ILE A 265 13.77 -9.82 -33.00
CA ILE A 265 12.81 -10.76 -33.56
C ILE A 265 12.83 -12.03 -32.71
N ASN A 266 11.66 -12.47 -32.31
CA ASN A 266 11.50 -13.74 -31.59
C ASN A 266 10.17 -14.38 -31.96
N THR A 267 10.12 -15.72 -31.96
CA THR A 267 8.93 -16.50 -32.30
C THR A 267 8.67 -17.54 -31.22
N LYS A 268 7.43 -17.68 -30.80
CA LYS A 268 6.99 -18.70 -29.85
C LYS A 268 5.75 -19.43 -30.34
N LYS A 269 5.56 -20.62 -29.78
CA LYS A 269 4.44 -21.51 -30.11
C LYS A 269 3.34 -21.36 -29.05
N MET A 270 2.08 -21.43 -29.46
CA MET A 270 0.92 -21.55 -28.55
C MET A 270 -0.09 -22.60 -29.11
N VAL A 271 -0.89 -23.12 -28.20
CA VAL A 271 -1.90 -24.15 -28.53
C VAL A 271 -3.28 -23.66 -28.07
N LEU A 272 -4.18 -23.55 -29.01
CA LEU A 272 -5.61 -23.28 -28.78
C LEU A 272 -6.38 -24.60 -28.65
N VAL A 273 -7.14 -24.72 -27.58
CA VAL A 273 -8.04 -25.85 -27.32
C VAL A 273 -9.43 -25.27 -27.06
N LYS A 274 -10.42 -25.76 -27.78
CA LYS A 274 -11.83 -25.40 -27.58
C LYS A 274 -12.58 -26.57 -26.99
#